data_16fc91ae5f854c22cfea8918d6ab6762
#
_entry.id   16fc91ae5f854c22cfea8918d6ab6762
#
_cell.length_a   1.000
_cell.length_b   1.000
_cell.length_c   1.000
_cell.angle_alpha   90.00
_cell.angle_beta   90.00
_cell.angle_gamma   90.00
#
_symmetry.space_group_name_H-M   'P 1'
#
loop_
_entity.id
_entity.type
_entity.pdbx_description
1 polymer ?
#
loop_
_entity_poly.entity_id
_entity_poly.type
_entity_poly.pdbx_seq_one_letter_code
_entity_poly.pdbx_strand_id
1 'polypeptide(L)'
;MSKLLATAVALAGVAAVFAVGTGGAANDHAAAAVCPAAVVGFARCHALVTVDAHGNPYASTSPTGLSPAMIKSVYGFATSGTAGAGRTIAIVDAYDDPTAESDLGVFSSQYGLPACTTANGCFAKVNQTGGTSYPRKDAGWALEISLDVQWAHAIAPGAKILLVEASSNSFANLLAAEDYAKTHAQYVSNSWGAPEFSGESSYDSRFVQSGTSFFVSSGDAGLPADYPSASPNVISVGGTTLHFSGGTFTSETGWSSGGGGCSSYETATSAQSSFSQYGQVGCAGKRATPDVSLDADPASGVSVYDSTRYQGQQGWFTVGGTSASSPMWAGRAAVAGAVVDAAYVYGNNITYRDITVGNNGAPCLLGFDLCSGRGSWTG
;
A
#
# COMPACT_ATOMS: atom_id res chain seq x y z
N MET A 1 0.90 -89.47 -11.76
CA MET A 1 1.29 -88.26 -12.46
C MET A 1 0.09 -87.35 -12.55
N SER A 2 -0.07 -86.52 -11.56
CA SER A 2 -1.27 -85.64 -11.49
C SER A 2 -0.78 -84.16 -11.57
N LYS A 3 -1.29 -83.47 -12.60
CA LYS A 3 -1.03 -82.05 -12.78
C LYS A 3 -2.10 -81.26 -12.06
N LEU A 4 -1.65 -80.44 -11.06
CA LEU A 4 -2.50 -79.41 -10.46
C LEU A 4 -2.56 -78.21 -11.38
N LEU A 5 -3.76 -77.80 -11.75
CA LEU A 5 -4.05 -76.49 -12.32
C LEU A 5 -4.29 -75.54 -11.14
N ALA A 6 -3.49 -74.45 -11.12
CA ALA A 6 -3.74 -73.33 -10.24
C ALA A 6 -4.59 -72.28 -10.97
N THR A 7 -5.79 -72.01 -10.45
CA THR A 7 -6.69 -70.98 -10.93
C THR A 7 -6.36 -69.67 -10.23
N ALA A 8 -5.90 -68.67 -10.97
CA ALA A 8 -5.70 -67.31 -10.46
C ALA A 8 -7.01 -66.53 -10.50
N VAL A 9 -7.49 -66.11 -9.33
CA VAL A 9 -8.61 -65.17 -9.20
C VAL A 9 -8.09 -63.77 -9.23
N ALA A 10 -8.43 -63.02 -10.29
CA ALA A 10 -8.13 -61.60 -10.38
C ALA A 10 -9.18 -60.79 -9.60
N LEU A 11 -8.78 -60.18 -8.50
CA LEU A 11 -9.59 -59.15 -7.84
C LEU A 11 -9.46 -57.83 -8.63
N ALA A 12 -10.55 -57.41 -9.27
CA ALA A 12 -10.69 -56.06 -9.83
C ALA A 12 -10.97 -55.07 -8.68
N GLY A 13 -9.96 -54.31 -8.29
CA GLY A 13 -10.12 -53.20 -7.35
C GLY A 13 -10.77 -52.02 -8.07
N VAL A 14 -11.97 -51.65 -7.68
CA VAL A 14 -12.61 -50.41 -8.10
C VAL A 14 -11.96 -49.28 -7.31
N ALA A 15 -11.12 -48.51 -7.99
CA ALA A 15 -10.60 -47.26 -7.46
C ALA A 15 -11.70 -46.19 -7.53
N ALA A 16 -12.28 -45.85 -6.39
CA ALA A 16 -13.16 -44.70 -6.29
C ALA A 16 -12.32 -43.42 -6.44
N VAL A 17 -12.44 -42.75 -7.59
CA VAL A 17 -11.90 -41.43 -7.82
C VAL A 17 -12.78 -40.43 -7.07
N PHE A 18 -12.37 -40.01 -5.90
CA PHE A 18 -12.96 -38.84 -5.27
C PHE A 18 -12.50 -37.62 -6.08
N ALA A 19 -13.44 -36.99 -6.80
CA ALA A 19 -13.21 -35.65 -7.34
C ALA A 19 -13.06 -34.68 -6.16
N VAL A 20 -11.83 -34.31 -5.85
CA VAL A 20 -11.56 -33.18 -4.97
C VAL A 20 -11.96 -31.95 -5.75
N GLY A 21 -13.02 -31.27 -5.29
CA GLY A 21 -13.43 -29.99 -5.82
C GLY A 21 -12.23 -29.03 -5.74
N THR A 22 -11.83 -28.46 -6.87
CA THR A 22 -10.86 -27.38 -6.94
C THR A 22 -11.49 -26.15 -6.32
N GLY A 23 -11.38 -26.00 -5.00
CA GLY A 23 -11.43 -24.70 -4.35
C GLY A 23 -10.32 -23.88 -4.99
N GLY A 24 -10.64 -22.69 -5.52
CA GLY A 24 -9.64 -21.78 -6.06
C GLY A 24 -8.52 -21.60 -5.04
N ALA A 25 -7.33 -22.07 -5.39
CA ALA A 25 -6.14 -21.83 -4.59
C ALA A 25 -5.96 -20.32 -4.49
N ALA A 26 -5.87 -19.79 -3.28
CA ALA A 26 -5.12 -18.57 -3.05
C ALA A 26 -3.76 -18.82 -3.71
N ASN A 27 -3.34 -17.92 -4.60
CA ASN A 27 -2.05 -18.05 -5.23
C ASN A 27 -1.00 -17.86 -4.13
N ASP A 28 -0.45 -18.97 -3.60
CA ASP A 28 0.71 -18.97 -2.70
C ASP A 28 1.97 -18.56 -3.49
N HIS A 29 1.93 -17.38 -4.09
CA HIS A 29 3.12 -16.78 -4.65
C HIS A 29 3.89 -16.12 -3.52
N ALA A 30 5.16 -16.52 -3.36
CA ALA A 30 6.09 -15.77 -2.54
C ALA A 30 6.14 -14.32 -3.03
N ALA A 31 6.46 -13.40 -2.14
CA ALA A 31 6.67 -12.00 -2.49
C ALA A 31 8.11 -11.57 -2.19
N ALA A 32 8.61 -10.62 -2.96
CA ALA A 32 9.93 -10.02 -2.76
C ALA A 32 9.83 -8.51 -2.67
N ALA A 33 10.68 -7.90 -1.86
CA ALA A 33 10.78 -6.46 -1.75
C ALA A 33 11.24 -5.86 -3.09
N VAL A 34 10.54 -4.83 -3.54
CA VAL A 34 10.84 -4.13 -4.80
C VAL A 34 12.11 -3.29 -4.66
N CYS A 35 12.28 -2.60 -3.54
CA CYS A 35 13.46 -1.80 -3.26
C CYS A 35 14.44 -2.53 -2.34
N PRO A 36 15.76 -2.28 -2.48
CA PRO A 36 16.76 -2.77 -1.52
C PRO A 36 16.47 -2.30 -0.09
N ALA A 37 17.01 -3.02 0.90
CA ALA A 37 16.90 -2.63 2.30
C ALA A 37 17.42 -1.20 2.53
N ALA A 38 16.75 -0.47 3.43
CA ALA A 38 17.18 0.86 3.84
C ALA A 38 18.57 0.82 4.49
N VAL A 39 19.36 1.85 4.24
CA VAL A 39 20.64 2.07 4.91
C VAL A 39 20.63 3.45 5.60
N VAL A 40 21.54 3.68 6.52
CA VAL A 40 21.59 4.92 7.28
C VAL A 40 21.52 6.15 6.37
N GLY A 41 20.55 7.02 6.59
CA GLY A 41 20.31 8.23 5.83
C GLY A 41 19.53 8.05 4.52
N PHE A 42 19.13 6.82 4.19
CA PHE A 42 18.37 6.50 2.98
C PHE A 42 17.14 5.65 3.33
N ALA A 43 16.01 5.98 2.70
CA ALA A 43 14.78 5.21 2.79
C ALA A 43 14.76 4.07 1.75
N ARG A 44 13.83 3.16 1.92
CA ARG A 44 13.42 2.17 0.91
C ARG A 44 11.95 2.36 0.58
N CYS A 45 11.50 1.96 -0.59
CA CYS A 45 10.07 1.85 -0.88
C CYS A 45 9.46 0.64 -0.14
N HIS A 46 8.18 0.71 0.16
CA HIS A 46 7.44 -0.33 0.87
C HIS A 46 6.54 -1.15 -0.07
N ALA A 47 6.98 -1.39 -1.32
CA ALA A 47 6.30 -2.31 -2.21
C ALA A 47 6.90 -3.72 -2.15
N LEU A 48 6.03 -4.71 -2.24
CA LEU A 48 6.36 -6.11 -2.42
C LEU A 48 5.69 -6.61 -3.71
N VAL A 49 6.47 -7.26 -4.58
CA VAL A 49 5.95 -7.86 -5.81
C VAL A 49 5.86 -9.36 -5.68
N THR A 50 4.81 -9.97 -6.23
CA THR A 50 4.72 -11.43 -6.30
C THR A 50 5.82 -12.00 -7.19
N VAL A 51 6.41 -13.12 -6.76
CA VAL A 51 7.51 -13.77 -7.45
C VAL A 51 7.18 -15.24 -7.77
N ASP A 52 7.87 -15.79 -8.78
CA ASP A 52 7.83 -17.21 -9.10
C ASP A 52 8.61 -18.05 -8.08
N ALA A 53 8.62 -19.38 -8.26
CA ALA A 53 9.34 -20.32 -7.39
C ALA A 53 10.88 -20.11 -7.37
N HIS A 54 11.41 -19.31 -8.30
CA HIS A 54 12.83 -18.96 -8.37
C HIS A 54 13.13 -17.57 -7.80
N GLY A 55 12.10 -16.86 -7.30
CA GLY A 55 12.22 -15.52 -6.75
C GLY A 55 12.25 -14.40 -7.81
N ASN A 56 11.92 -14.69 -9.07
CA ASN A 56 11.82 -13.66 -10.09
C ASN A 56 10.45 -12.99 -10.05
N PRO A 57 10.35 -11.66 -10.24
CA PRO A 57 9.07 -10.96 -10.35
C PRO A 57 8.19 -11.61 -11.41
N TYR A 58 6.91 -11.79 -11.09
CA TYR A 58 5.94 -12.36 -12.02
C TYR A 58 5.17 -11.23 -12.70
N ALA A 59 5.46 -11.01 -13.99
CA ALA A 59 4.68 -10.11 -14.85
C ALA A 59 3.87 -10.87 -15.86
N SER A 60 2.69 -10.36 -16.22
CA SER A 60 1.80 -10.95 -17.21
C SER A 60 1.33 -9.93 -18.25
N THR A 61 0.69 -10.43 -19.32
CA THR A 61 0.09 -9.59 -20.37
C THR A 61 -1.30 -9.05 -20.00
N SER A 62 -1.87 -9.53 -18.89
CA SER A 62 -3.17 -9.13 -18.38
C SER A 62 -3.12 -9.04 -16.84
N PRO A 63 -3.99 -8.22 -16.20
CA PRO A 63 -4.01 -8.07 -14.75
C PRO A 63 -4.23 -9.38 -14.00
N THR A 64 -3.50 -9.58 -12.90
CA THR A 64 -3.59 -10.77 -12.04
C THR A 64 -3.94 -10.45 -10.58
N GLY A 65 -3.67 -9.23 -10.12
CA GLY A 65 -4.03 -8.74 -8.78
C GLY A 65 -5.47 -8.23 -8.69
N LEU A 66 -5.86 -7.76 -7.52
CA LEU A 66 -7.17 -7.15 -7.29
C LEU A 66 -7.35 -5.91 -8.18
N SER A 67 -8.56 -5.74 -8.69
CA SER A 67 -8.93 -4.60 -9.54
C SER A 67 -9.46 -3.43 -8.68
N PRO A 68 -9.45 -2.19 -9.23
CA PRO A 68 -10.09 -1.04 -8.57
C PRO A 68 -11.56 -1.27 -8.19
N ALA A 69 -12.31 -1.99 -9.02
CA ALA A 69 -13.70 -2.30 -8.74
C ALA A 69 -13.85 -3.23 -7.53
N MET A 70 -12.96 -4.22 -7.37
CA MET A 70 -12.96 -5.12 -6.21
C MET A 70 -12.62 -4.37 -4.93
N ILE A 71 -11.56 -3.58 -4.91
CA ILE A 71 -11.16 -2.76 -3.75
C ILE A 71 -12.27 -1.79 -3.36
N LYS A 72 -12.84 -1.05 -4.33
CA LYS A 72 -13.97 -0.14 -4.06
C LYS A 72 -15.19 -0.88 -3.51
N SER A 73 -15.47 -2.07 -3.99
CA SER A 73 -16.58 -2.89 -3.48
C SER A 73 -16.36 -3.34 -2.04
N VAL A 74 -15.14 -3.78 -1.70
CA VAL A 74 -14.78 -4.23 -0.34
C VAL A 74 -14.92 -3.12 0.68
N TYR A 75 -14.47 -1.92 0.34
CA TYR A 75 -14.43 -0.79 1.26
C TYR A 75 -15.63 0.17 1.13
N GLY A 76 -16.52 -0.03 0.16
CA GLY A 76 -17.64 0.87 -0.08
C GLY A 76 -17.23 2.23 -0.67
N PHE A 77 -16.09 2.29 -1.36
CA PHE A 77 -15.60 3.54 -1.92
C PHE A 77 -16.37 3.99 -3.15
N ALA A 78 -16.39 5.31 -3.38
CA ALA A 78 -17.11 5.91 -4.49
C ALA A 78 -16.66 5.36 -5.86
N THR A 79 -17.64 5.07 -6.74
CA THR A 79 -17.38 4.54 -8.09
C THR A 79 -17.47 5.59 -9.19
N SER A 80 -17.88 6.84 -8.85
CA SER A 80 -17.97 7.93 -9.83
C SER A 80 -16.60 8.29 -10.40
N GLY A 81 -16.52 8.46 -11.71
CA GLY A 81 -15.32 8.98 -12.40
C GLY A 81 -14.93 10.41 -12.00
N THR A 82 -15.78 11.14 -11.28
CA THR A 82 -15.52 12.48 -10.77
C THR A 82 -15.17 12.49 -9.27
N ALA A 83 -15.04 11.33 -8.63
CA ALA A 83 -14.67 11.24 -7.21
C ALA A 83 -13.32 11.92 -6.95
N GLY A 84 -13.27 12.82 -5.98
CA GLY A 84 -12.09 13.64 -5.67
C GLY A 84 -11.91 14.88 -6.55
N ALA A 85 -12.88 15.25 -7.39
CA ALA A 85 -12.78 16.42 -8.28
C ALA A 85 -12.45 17.71 -7.50
N GLY A 86 -11.56 18.53 -8.08
CA GLY A 86 -11.09 19.77 -7.47
C GLY A 86 -10.00 19.57 -6.40
N ARG A 87 -9.53 18.36 -6.19
CA ARG A 87 -8.43 18.02 -5.27
C ARG A 87 -7.17 17.65 -6.03
N THR A 88 -6.03 17.78 -5.36
CA THR A 88 -4.74 17.31 -5.86
C THR A 88 -4.15 16.34 -4.84
N ILE A 89 -3.70 15.19 -5.31
CA ILE A 89 -2.94 14.21 -4.57
C ILE A 89 -1.51 14.27 -5.09
N ALA A 90 -0.55 14.55 -4.21
CA ALA A 90 0.87 14.42 -4.54
C ALA A 90 1.37 13.04 -4.13
N ILE A 91 2.18 12.45 -4.99
CA ILE A 91 2.95 11.24 -4.76
C ILE A 91 4.41 11.67 -4.65
N VAL A 92 5.06 11.36 -3.55
CA VAL A 92 6.48 11.69 -3.33
C VAL A 92 7.27 10.41 -3.32
N ASP A 93 8.09 10.23 -4.35
CA ASP A 93 8.95 9.06 -4.53
C ASP A 93 10.35 9.45 -4.98
N ALA A 94 11.25 8.47 -4.98
CA ALA A 94 12.64 8.68 -5.39
C ALA A 94 12.88 8.23 -6.82
N TYR A 95 13.83 8.91 -7.48
CA TYR A 95 14.25 8.62 -8.85
C TYR A 95 13.18 8.92 -9.89
N ASP A 96 13.44 8.56 -11.16
CA ASP A 96 12.54 8.80 -12.29
C ASP A 96 11.85 7.50 -12.73
N ASP A 97 10.52 7.57 -12.88
CA ASP A 97 9.79 6.66 -13.74
C ASP A 97 9.45 7.38 -15.05
N PRO A 98 10.20 7.10 -16.14
CA PRO A 98 9.96 7.78 -17.42
C PRO A 98 8.66 7.36 -18.09
N THR A 99 8.01 6.30 -17.64
CA THR A 99 6.79 5.74 -18.23
C THR A 99 5.52 5.98 -17.40
N ALA A 100 5.61 6.66 -16.24
CA ALA A 100 4.51 6.84 -15.30
C ALA A 100 3.19 7.30 -15.94
N GLU A 101 3.21 8.32 -16.82
CA GLU A 101 2.00 8.81 -17.50
C GLU A 101 1.45 7.80 -18.52
N SER A 102 2.31 7.17 -19.31
CA SER A 102 1.89 6.17 -20.30
C SER A 102 1.30 4.93 -19.65
N ASP A 103 1.89 4.49 -18.55
CA ASP A 103 1.50 3.31 -17.80
C ASP A 103 0.20 3.55 -17.02
N LEU A 104 0.02 4.76 -16.46
CA LEU A 104 -1.28 5.22 -15.94
C LEU A 104 -2.36 5.19 -17.02
N GLY A 105 -2.02 5.53 -18.28
CA GLY A 105 -2.93 5.47 -19.43
C GLY A 105 -3.37 4.03 -19.75
N VAL A 106 -2.45 3.08 -19.72
CA VAL A 106 -2.76 1.64 -19.91
C VAL A 106 -3.64 1.13 -18.77
N PHE A 107 -3.28 1.43 -17.52
CA PHE A 107 -4.06 1.07 -16.34
C PHE A 107 -5.47 1.64 -16.38
N SER A 108 -5.60 2.93 -16.67
CA SER A 108 -6.90 3.60 -16.74
C SER A 108 -7.80 3.03 -17.84
N SER A 109 -7.22 2.75 -19.01
CA SER A 109 -7.94 2.12 -20.13
C SER A 109 -8.43 0.71 -19.77
N GLN A 110 -7.59 -0.08 -19.11
CA GLN A 110 -7.93 -1.44 -18.69
C GLN A 110 -9.12 -1.49 -17.74
N TYR A 111 -9.22 -0.52 -16.84
CA TYR A 111 -10.26 -0.51 -15.81
C TYR A 111 -11.40 0.49 -16.06
N GLY A 112 -11.42 1.12 -17.23
CA GLY A 112 -12.47 2.08 -17.60
C GLY A 112 -12.47 3.34 -16.74
N LEU A 113 -11.31 3.74 -16.21
CA LEU A 113 -11.14 4.97 -15.47
C LEU A 113 -10.99 6.15 -16.43
N PRO A 114 -11.35 7.39 -16.02
CA PRO A 114 -11.05 8.58 -16.80
C PRO A 114 -9.56 8.69 -17.12
N ALA A 115 -9.22 9.17 -18.31
CA ALA A 115 -7.82 9.44 -18.65
C ALA A 115 -7.27 10.54 -17.73
N CYS A 116 -6.07 10.32 -17.19
CA CYS A 116 -5.34 11.28 -16.38
C CYS A 116 -3.99 11.55 -17.04
N THR A 117 -3.89 12.70 -17.72
CA THR A 117 -2.73 13.06 -18.55
C THR A 117 -2.29 14.50 -18.30
N THR A 118 -1.05 14.80 -18.69
CA THR A 118 -0.53 16.18 -18.72
C THR A 118 -1.35 17.04 -19.68
N ALA A 119 -1.82 16.48 -20.79
CA ALA A 119 -2.61 17.19 -21.80
C ALA A 119 -3.95 17.66 -21.28
N ASN A 120 -4.62 16.90 -20.39
CA ASN A 120 -5.90 17.30 -19.81
C ASN A 120 -5.76 17.96 -18.42
N GLY A 121 -4.52 18.13 -17.93
CA GLY A 121 -4.22 18.78 -16.65
C GLY A 121 -4.58 17.95 -15.42
N CYS A 122 -4.83 16.65 -15.58
CA CYS A 122 -5.03 15.71 -14.48
C CYS A 122 -3.71 15.23 -13.90
N PHE A 123 -2.73 14.89 -14.73
CA PHE A 123 -1.41 14.42 -14.33
C PHE A 123 -0.36 15.52 -14.48
N ALA A 124 0.57 15.60 -13.53
CA ALA A 124 1.78 16.40 -13.63
C ALA A 124 2.95 15.64 -12.99
N LYS A 125 4.14 15.71 -13.62
CA LYS A 125 5.38 15.16 -13.09
C LYS A 125 6.43 16.27 -12.99
N VAL A 126 7.09 16.35 -11.83
CA VAL A 126 8.14 17.33 -11.54
C VAL A 126 9.25 16.68 -10.73
N ASN A 127 10.45 17.27 -10.76
CA ASN A 127 11.51 16.92 -9.83
C ASN A 127 11.24 17.52 -8.42
N GLN A 128 12.08 17.20 -7.45
CA GLN A 128 11.96 17.65 -6.05
C GLN A 128 11.89 19.17 -5.85
N THR A 129 12.19 19.97 -6.87
CA THR A 129 12.16 21.45 -6.83
C THR A 129 11.12 22.04 -7.78
N GLY A 130 10.24 21.21 -8.35
CA GLY A 130 9.17 21.63 -9.25
C GLY A 130 9.59 21.82 -10.71
N GLY A 131 10.82 21.46 -11.09
CA GLY A 131 11.32 21.54 -12.46
C GLY A 131 11.10 20.25 -13.28
N THR A 132 11.50 20.29 -14.54
CA THR A 132 11.38 19.17 -15.51
C THR A 132 12.72 18.49 -15.80
N SER A 133 13.77 18.78 -15.04
CA SER A 133 15.04 18.04 -15.09
C SER A 133 14.91 16.82 -14.15
N TYR A 134 14.42 15.73 -14.69
CA TYR A 134 14.13 14.52 -13.90
C TYR A 134 15.42 13.82 -13.43
N PRO A 135 15.34 13.06 -12.32
CA PRO A 135 16.45 12.27 -11.82
C PRO A 135 16.86 11.15 -12.80
N ARG A 136 17.90 10.40 -12.46
CA ARG A 136 18.15 9.11 -13.13
C ARG A 136 17.00 8.14 -12.85
N LYS A 137 16.66 7.31 -13.80
CA LYS A 137 15.67 6.24 -13.60
C LYS A 137 16.19 5.16 -12.65
N ASP A 138 15.26 4.56 -11.91
CA ASP A 138 15.49 3.35 -11.13
C ASP A 138 14.30 2.42 -11.30
N ALA A 139 14.54 1.17 -11.66
CA ALA A 139 13.46 0.25 -12.04
C ALA A 139 12.60 -0.22 -10.85
N GLY A 140 13.18 -0.33 -9.65
CA GLY A 140 12.41 -0.65 -8.44
C GLY A 140 11.51 0.51 -8.06
N TRP A 141 12.05 1.71 -8.02
CA TRP A 141 11.26 2.90 -7.76
C TRP A 141 10.24 3.23 -8.85
N ALA A 142 10.49 2.85 -10.11
CA ALA A 142 9.49 2.99 -11.18
C ALA A 142 8.26 2.11 -10.92
N LEU A 143 8.46 0.87 -10.45
CA LEU A 143 7.35 0.00 -10.08
C LEU A 143 6.59 0.54 -8.85
N GLU A 144 7.29 1.12 -7.87
CA GLU A 144 6.66 1.83 -6.74
C GLU A 144 5.82 3.01 -7.23
N ILE A 145 6.41 3.90 -8.05
CA ILE A 145 5.72 5.06 -8.63
C ILE A 145 4.47 4.64 -9.41
N SER A 146 4.59 3.58 -10.21
CA SER A 146 3.45 3.04 -10.96
C SER A 146 2.33 2.57 -10.03
N LEU A 147 2.65 1.88 -8.94
CA LEU A 147 1.68 1.50 -7.90
C LEU A 147 0.96 2.73 -7.34
N ASP A 148 1.73 3.69 -6.84
CA ASP A 148 1.20 4.85 -6.12
C ASP A 148 0.31 5.74 -6.99
N VAL A 149 0.80 6.09 -8.19
CA VAL A 149 0.07 6.93 -9.15
C VAL A 149 -1.23 6.25 -9.59
N GLN A 150 -1.16 4.96 -9.93
CA GLN A 150 -2.32 4.21 -10.42
C GLN A 150 -3.37 4.03 -9.34
N TRP A 151 -2.97 3.71 -8.09
CA TRP A 151 -3.93 3.45 -7.03
C TRP A 151 -4.48 4.72 -6.39
N ALA A 152 -3.74 5.81 -6.32
CA ALA A 152 -4.30 7.12 -5.99
C ALA A 152 -5.38 7.54 -7.01
N HIS A 153 -5.09 7.41 -8.32
CA HIS A 153 -6.03 7.69 -9.39
C HIS A 153 -7.21 6.71 -9.40
N ALA A 154 -6.98 5.43 -9.13
CA ALA A 154 -8.04 4.44 -9.07
C ALA A 154 -9.10 4.78 -8.01
N ILE A 155 -8.68 5.24 -6.82
CA ILE A 155 -9.60 5.58 -5.73
C ILE A 155 -10.25 6.94 -5.96
N ALA A 156 -9.51 7.94 -6.43
CA ALA A 156 -9.97 9.31 -6.65
C ALA A 156 -9.79 9.75 -8.12
N PRO A 157 -10.54 9.16 -9.08
CA PRO A 157 -10.29 9.36 -10.51
C PRO A 157 -10.58 10.78 -11.01
N GLY A 158 -11.27 11.61 -10.24
CA GLY A 158 -11.49 13.03 -10.52
C GLY A 158 -10.44 13.97 -9.91
N ALA A 159 -9.56 13.46 -9.04
CA ALA A 159 -8.48 14.26 -8.48
C ALA A 159 -7.32 14.43 -9.49
N LYS A 160 -6.55 15.50 -9.33
CA LYS A 160 -5.27 15.66 -10.02
C LYS A 160 -4.21 14.85 -9.32
N ILE A 161 -3.30 14.25 -10.07
CA ILE A 161 -2.11 13.54 -9.58
C ILE A 161 -0.88 14.38 -9.88
N LEU A 162 -0.12 14.69 -8.83
CA LEU A 162 1.15 15.39 -8.91
C LEU A 162 2.27 14.43 -8.46
N LEU A 163 3.02 13.87 -9.39
CA LEU A 163 4.21 13.07 -9.10
C LEU A 163 5.41 13.99 -8.85
N VAL A 164 6.03 13.89 -7.68
CA VAL A 164 7.22 14.65 -7.28
C VAL A 164 8.38 13.70 -7.06
N GLU A 165 9.32 13.70 -7.99
CA GLU A 165 10.44 12.77 -8.02
C GLU A 165 11.67 13.35 -7.31
N ALA A 166 12.04 12.75 -6.17
CA ALA A 166 13.27 13.08 -5.45
C ALA A 166 14.52 12.60 -6.21
N SER A 167 15.60 13.35 -6.16
CA SER A 167 16.84 13.05 -6.88
C SER A 167 17.47 11.70 -6.48
N SER A 168 17.17 11.21 -5.28
CA SER A 168 17.51 9.88 -4.77
C SER A 168 16.64 9.55 -3.57
N ASN A 169 16.74 8.32 -3.08
CA ASN A 169 16.07 7.85 -1.87
C ASN A 169 16.74 8.29 -0.55
N SER A 170 17.65 9.29 -0.55
CA SER A 170 18.13 9.88 0.69
C SER A 170 17.01 10.69 1.36
N PHE A 171 16.95 10.67 2.69
CA PHE A 171 16.01 11.53 3.43
C PHE A 171 16.11 13.00 3.02
N ALA A 172 17.32 13.49 2.78
CA ALA A 172 17.52 14.88 2.34
C ALA A 172 16.78 15.20 1.02
N ASN A 173 16.82 14.29 0.04
CA ASN A 173 16.15 14.50 -1.24
C ASN A 173 14.65 14.24 -1.16
N LEU A 174 14.22 13.19 -0.46
CA LEU A 174 12.79 12.89 -0.27
C LEU A 174 12.09 14.02 0.50
N LEU A 175 12.71 14.55 1.55
CA LEU A 175 12.17 15.67 2.32
C LEU A 175 12.19 17.00 1.55
N ALA A 176 13.10 17.16 0.59
CA ALA A 176 13.04 18.31 -0.33
C ALA A 176 11.85 18.19 -1.31
N ALA A 177 11.57 16.97 -1.78
CA ALA A 177 10.37 16.70 -2.59
C ALA A 177 9.09 16.91 -1.78
N GLU A 178 9.08 16.51 -0.50
CA GLU A 178 7.97 16.74 0.43
C GLU A 178 7.70 18.23 0.63
N ASP A 179 8.73 19.06 0.78
CA ASP A 179 8.58 20.53 0.89
C ASP A 179 7.91 21.15 -0.35
N TYR A 180 8.17 20.60 -1.53
CA TYR A 180 7.45 21.00 -2.75
C TYR A 180 6.02 20.50 -2.75
N ALA A 181 5.83 19.19 -2.52
CA ALA A 181 4.53 18.54 -2.58
C ALA A 181 3.50 19.17 -1.63
N LYS A 182 3.86 19.42 -0.37
CA LYS A 182 2.95 19.95 0.66
C LYS A 182 2.37 21.32 0.34
N THR A 183 3.05 22.12 -0.49
CA THR A 183 2.56 23.45 -0.91
C THR A 183 1.75 23.42 -2.20
N HIS A 184 1.70 22.26 -2.89
CA HIS A 184 1.05 22.11 -4.19
C HIS A 184 -0.11 21.08 -4.19
N ALA A 185 -0.32 20.38 -3.07
CA ALA A 185 -1.38 19.39 -2.95
C ALA A 185 -2.07 19.46 -1.58
N GLN A 186 -3.32 18.99 -1.52
CA GLN A 186 -4.07 18.84 -0.26
C GLN A 186 -3.83 17.49 0.41
N TYR A 187 -3.37 16.50 -0.36
CA TYR A 187 -3.09 15.14 0.12
C TYR A 187 -1.73 14.72 -0.41
N VAL A 188 -0.86 14.24 0.45
CA VAL A 188 0.46 13.75 0.08
C VAL A 188 0.57 12.30 0.51
N SER A 189 0.96 11.42 -0.41
CA SER A 189 1.25 10.02 -0.14
C SER A 189 2.74 9.76 -0.23
N ASN A 190 3.26 9.04 0.76
CA ASN A 190 4.66 8.70 0.93
C ASN A 190 4.76 7.19 1.17
N SER A 191 5.20 6.45 0.16
CA SER A 191 5.30 4.99 0.20
C SER A 191 6.74 4.53 0.48
N TRP A 192 7.39 5.18 1.45
CA TRP A 192 8.79 4.91 1.79
C TRP A 192 9.09 5.16 3.27
N GLY A 193 10.14 4.50 3.74
CA GLY A 193 10.62 4.67 5.11
C GLY A 193 11.94 3.95 5.37
N ALA A 194 12.35 4.01 6.62
CA ALA A 194 13.49 3.28 7.17
C ALA A 194 13.24 3.01 8.66
N PRO A 195 13.97 2.07 9.28
CA PRO A 195 13.94 1.93 10.73
C PRO A 195 14.19 3.27 11.43
N GLU A 196 13.49 3.51 12.52
CA GLU A 196 13.64 4.73 13.32
C GLU A 196 15.10 4.99 13.73
N PHE A 197 15.46 6.26 13.87
CA PHE A 197 16.83 6.66 14.23
C PHE A 197 16.86 7.90 15.12
N SER A 198 17.90 8.02 15.92
CA SER A 198 18.10 9.19 16.79
C SER A 198 18.18 10.48 15.99
N GLY A 199 17.33 11.46 16.35
CA GLY A 199 17.25 12.78 15.71
C GLY A 199 16.26 12.88 14.56
N GLU A 200 15.49 11.85 14.24
CA GLU A 200 14.46 11.85 13.21
C GLU A 200 13.40 12.95 13.43
N SER A 201 13.07 13.28 14.68
CA SER A 201 12.13 14.35 15.03
C SER A 201 12.52 15.74 14.47
N SER A 202 13.78 15.94 14.12
CA SER A 202 14.21 17.17 13.40
C SER A 202 13.58 17.31 12.01
N TYR A 203 13.06 16.22 11.44
CA TYR A 203 12.40 16.18 10.14
C TYR A 203 10.88 16.36 10.20
N ASP A 204 10.24 16.25 11.37
CA ASP A 204 8.78 16.29 11.52
C ASP A 204 8.13 17.56 10.96
N SER A 205 8.86 18.69 10.99
CA SER A 205 8.39 19.96 10.43
C SER A 205 8.17 19.90 8.90
N ARG A 206 8.73 18.90 8.22
CA ARG A 206 8.52 18.68 6.78
C ARG A 206 7.08 18.24 6.49
N PHE A 207 6.47 17.55 7.41
CA PHE A 207 5.08 17.04 7.33
C PHE A 207 4.08 17.99 8.01
N VAL A 208 4.32 19.29 7.91
CA VAL A 208 3.43 20.33 8.44
C VAL A 208 3.08 21.33 7.35
N GLN A 209 1.80 21.42 7.01
CA GLN A 209 1.23 22.42 6.12
C GLN A 209 -0.26 22.56 6.41
N SER A 210 -0.74 23.80 6.59
CA SER A 210 -2.17 24.04 6.81
C SER A 210 -3.00 23.60 5.62
N GLY A 211 -4.01 22.78 5.85
CA GLY A 211 -4.92 22.27 4.82
C GLY A 211 -4.39 21.06 4.05
N THR A 212 -3.23 20.51 4.42
CA THR A 212 -2.65 19.33 3.80
C THR A 212 -2.65 18.14 4.77
N SER A 213 -2.97 16.97 4.25
CA SER A 213 -2.91 15.67 4.94
C SER A 213 -1.74 14.86 4.40
N PHE A 214 -1.00 14.19 5.28
CA PHE A 214 0.16 13.37 4.93
C PHE A 214 -0.11 11.91 5.28
N PHE A 215 -0.04 11.03 4.31
CA PHE A 215 -0.18 9.59 4.47
C PHE A 215 1.17 8.92 4.24
N VAL A 216 1.55 8.04 5.14
CA VAL A 216 2.85 7.37 5.09
C VAL A 216 2.67 5.89 5.34
N SER A 217 3.17 5.06 4.44
CA SER A 217 3.19 3.60 4.61
C SER A 217 3.97 3.21 5.87
N SER A 218 3.39 2.31 6.68
CA SER A 218 3.95 1.98 8.00
C SER A 218 5.16 1.04 7.96
N GLY A 219 5.47 0.47 6.80
CA GLY A 219 6.53 -0.53 6.64
C GLY A 219 5.99 -1.95 6.39
N ASP A 220 6.89 -2.85 5.99
CA ASP A 220 6.56 -4.22 5.55
C ASP A 220 7.37 -5.29 6.29
N ALA A 221 7.79 -5.00 7.53
CA ALA A 221 8.60 -5.91 8.34
C ALA A 221 7.99 -6.19 9.73
N GLY A 222 6.71 -5.85 9.92
CA GLY A 222 6.09 -5.92 11.24
C GLY A 222 6.63 -4.85 12.19
N LEU A 223 6.86 -5.22 13.45
CA LEU A 223 7.48 -4.35 14.44
C LEU A 223 9.03 -4.38 14.31
N PRO A 224 9.73 -3.31 14.70
CA PRO A 224 9.26 -2.04 15.29
C PRO A 224 8.73 -1.02 14.27
N ALA A 225 8.31 0.16 14.75
CA ALA A 225 7.89 1.28 13.90
C ALA A 225 9.00 1.78 12.99
N ASP A 226 8.63 2.30 11.81
CA ASP A 226 9.50 2.94 10.84
C ASP A 226 9.27 4.46 10.80
N TYR A 227 10.29 5.22 10.36
CA TYR A 227 10.20 6.66 10.07
C TYR A 227 10.15 6.89 8.55
N PRO A 228 9.30 7.79 7.98
CA PRO A 228 8.55 8.85 8.68
C PRO A 228 7.14 8.45 9.18
N SER A 229 6.76 7.21 9.10
CA SER A 229 5.47 6.72 9.61
C SER A 229 5.26 7.01 11.11
N ALA A 230 6.35 7.00 11.91
CA ALA A 230 6.31 7.35 13.33
C ALA A 230 6.15 8.85 13.62
N SER A 231 6.35 9.74 12.63
CA SER A 231 6.15 11.17 12.86
C SER A 231 4.75 11.50 13.40
N PRO A 232 4.61 12.38 14.40
CA PRO A 232 3.31 12.79 14.91
C PRO A 232 2.48 13.62 13.92
N ASN A 233 3.09 14.06 12.83
CA ASN A 233 2.46 14.95 11.85
C ASN A 233 1.91 14.22 10.62
N VAL A 234 1.98 12.90 10.60
CA VAL A 234 1.47 12.07 9.50
C VAL A 234 0.39 11.10 9.97
N ILE A 235 -0.37 10.57 9.02
CA ILE A 235 -1.21 9.39 9.20
C ILE A 235 -0.39 8.18 8.77
N SER A 236 -0.07 7.33 9.73
CA SER A 236 0.61 6.06 9.51
C SER A 236 -0.39 5.04 8.97
N VAL A 237 -0.12 4.51 7.76
CA VAL A 237 -1.03 3.60 7.06
C VAL A 237 -0.44 2.20 7.04
N GLY A 238 -1.07 1.30 7.77
CA GLY A 238 -0.71 -0.10 7.89
C GLY A 238 -1.31 -1.00 6.81
N GLY A 239 -1.14 -2.30 7.01
CA GLY A 239 -1.49 -3.31 6.05
C GLY A 239 -2.44 -4.39 6.57
N THR A 240 -3.40 -4.77 5.73
CA THR A 240 -4.31 -5.90 5.95
C THR A 240 -4.22 -6.91 4.80
N THR A 241 -4.82 -8.08 5.01
CA THR A 241 -5.03 -9.13 3.99
C THR A 241 -6.51 -9.26 3.73
N LEU A 242 -6.92 -9.20 2.46
CA LEU A 242 -8.29 -9.44 2.04
C LEU A 242 -8.48 -10.92 1.67
N HIS A 243 -9.56 -11.52 2.17
CA HIS A 243 -9.92 -12.89 1.88
C HIS A 243 -11.16 -12.96 0.99
N PHE A 244 -11.08 -13.82 -0.03
CA PHE A 244 -12.17 -14.04 -0.99
C PHE A 244 -12.49 -15.53 -1.09
N SER A 245 -13.77 -15.83 -1.34
CA SER A 245 -14.23 -17.17 -1.69
C SER A 245 -15.13 -17.08 -2.92
N GLY A 246 -14.75 -17.77 -4.00
CA GLY A 246 -15.48 -17.71 -5.28
C GLY A 246 -15.59 -16.28 -5.84
N GLY A 247 -14.59 -15.44 -5.64
CA GLY A 247 -14.59 -14.04 -6.07
C GLY A 247 -15.38 -13.07 -5.17
N THR A 248 -16.00 -13.58 -4.10
CA THR A 248 -16.73 -12.74 -3.13
C THR A 248 -15.87 -12.48 -1.90
N PHE A 249 -15.79 -11.22 -1.47
CA PHE A 249 -15.12 -10.84 -0.22
C PHE A 249 -15.76 -11.53 0.98
N THR A 250 -14.95 -12.10 1.87
CA THR A 250 -15.39 -12.85 3.04
C THR A 250 -14.95 -12.23 4.35
N SER A 251 -13.70 -11.79 4.44
CA SER A 251 -13.13 -11.20 5.65
C SER A 251 -11.86 -10.39 5.34
N GLU A 252 -11.45 -9.61 6.32
CA GLU A 252 -10.19 -8.86 6.33
C GLU A 252 -9.45 -9.17 7.63
N THR A 253 -8.14 -9.42 7.54
CA THR A 253 -7.27 -9.71 8.69
C THR A 253 -6.04 -8.81 8.68
N GLY A 254 -5.40 -8.62 9.82
CA GLY A 254 -4.11 -7.93 9.85
C GLY A 254 -3.05 -8.72 9.06
N TRP A 255 -2.29 -8.02 8.23
CA TRP A 255 -1.18 -8.61 7.49
C TRP A 255 0.04 -8.82 8.39
N SER A 256 0.62 -10.03 8.37
CA SER A 256 1.70 -10.40 9.28
C SER A 256 3.00 -9.60 9.10
N SER A 257 3.19 -8.98 7.94
CA SER A 257 4.33 -8.10 7.68
C SER A 257 3.98 -6.61 7.73
N GLY A 258 2.71 -6.25 7.96
CA GLY A 258 2.30 -4.84 8.08
C GLY A 258 3.07 -4.14 9.21
N GLY A 259 3.70 -3.01 8.89
CA GLY A 259 4.51 -2.26 9.84
C GLY A 259 3.70 -1.69 11.00
N GLY A 260 4.32 -1.61 12.17
CA GLY A 260 3.69 -1.06 13.35
C GLY A 260 4.62 -1.01 14.56
N GLY A 261 4.11 -0.53 15.68
CA GLY A 261 4.85 -0.52 16.93
C GLY A 261 4.75 0.79 17.71
N CYS A 262 5.33 0.79 18.90
CA CYS A 262 5.55 2.02 19.65
C CYS A 262 6.86 2.66 19.20
N SER A 263 6.83 3.92 18.80
CA SER A 263 8.03 4.67 18.45
C SER A 263 9.01 4.73 19.63
N SER A 264 10.28 4.61 19.33
CA SER A 264 11.37 4.81 20.29
C SER A 264 11.65 6.29 20.55
N TYR A 265 11.38 7.16 19.56
CA TYR A 265 11.78 8.56 19.60
C TYR A 265 10.58 9.51 19.66
N GLU A 266 9.51 9.25 18.93
CA GLU A 266 8.40 10.17 18.76
C GLU A 266 7.37 10.09 19.88
N THR A 267 6.71 11.22 20.18
CA THR A 267 5.65 11.32 21.17
C THR A 267 4.28 11.24 20.50
N ALA A 268 3.34 10.56 21.11
CA ALA A 268 1.96 10.50 20.63
C ALA A 268 1.36 11.91 20.57
N THR A 269 0.56 12.16 19.52
CA THR A 269 -0.25 13.40 19.46
C THR A 269 -1.26 13.44 20.61
N SER A 270 -1.74 14.64 20.96
CA SER A 270 -2.81 14.78 21.93
C SER A 270 -4.06 13.99 21.56
N ALA A 271 -4.41 13.96 20.26
CA ALA A 271 -5.55 13.20 19.77
C ALA A 271 -5.36 11.69 19.96
N GLN A 272 -4.17 11.17 19.67
CA GLN A 272 -3.87 9.74 19.86
C GLN A 272 -3.80 9.37 21.34
N SER A 273 -3.06 10.12 22.16
CA SER A 273 -2.86 9.82 23.59
C SER A 273 -4.13 9.99 24.41
N SER A 274 -5.07 10.86 23.99
CA SER A 274 -6.38 11.03 24.63
C SER A 274 -7.43 10.04 24.13
N PHE A 275 -7.13 9.27 23.09
CA PHE A 275 -8.06 8.27 22.57
C PHE A 275 -8.25 7.16 23.61
N SER A 276 -9.51 6.85 23.91
CA SER A 276 -9.86 5.97 25.03
C SER A 276 -9.21 4.59 25.01
N GLN A 277 -8.85 4.10 23.83
CA GLN A 277 -8.21 2.79 23.63
C GLN A 277 -6.68 2.87 23.50
N TYR A 278 -6.09 4.07 23.51
CA TYR A 278 -4.63 4.20 23.41
C TYR A 278 -3.89 3.43 24.52
N GLY A 279 -4.45 3.35 25.71
CA GLY A 279 -3.83 2.64 26.83
C GLY A 279 -3.60 1.14 26.59
N GLN A 280 -4.40 0.51 25.73
CA GLN A 280 -4.28 -0.94 25.48
C GLN A 280 -3.05 -1.35 24.67
N VAL A 281 -2.45 -0.43 23.89
CA VAL A 281 -1.25 -0.71 23.10
C VAL A 281 0.05 -0.62 23.90
N GLY A 282 0.01 -0.06 25.11
CA GLY A 282 1.16 -0.04 26.03
C GLY A 282 2.31 0.88 25.65
N CYS A 283 2.10 1.85 24.76
CA CYS A 283 3.18 2.73 24.26
C CYS A 283 3.62 3.83 25.22
N ALA A 284 2.99 3.97 26.39
CA ALA A 284 3.43 4.85 27.50
C ALA A 284 3.68 6.32 27.08
N GLY A 285 2.81 6.89 26.24
CA GLY A 285 2.92 8.27 25.74
C GLY A 285 3.73 8.41 24.46
N LYS A 286 4.31 7.32 23.95
CA LYS A 286 4.99 7.29 22.66
C LYS A 286 4.01 7.13 21.50
N ARG A 287 4.40 7.61 20.33
CA ARG A 287 3.65 7.43 19.09
C ARG A 287 3.43 5.94 18.81
N ALA A 288 2.17 5.55 18.62
CA ALA A 288 1.79 4.20 18.23
C ALA A 288 1.44 4.18 16.75
N THR A 289 1.98 3.23 16.00
CA THR A 289 1.72 3.01 14.56
C THR A 289 1.22 1.58 14.35
N PRO A 290 0.41 1.35 13.28
CA PRO A 290 -0.18 2.34 12.39
C PRO A 290 -1.36 3.08 13.04
N ASP A 291 -1.84 4.17 12.42
CA ASP A 291 -3.10 4.81 12.80
C ASP A 291 -4.30 4.08 12.23
N VAL A 292 -4.16 3.63 10.99
CA VAL A 292 -5.20 3.05 10.12
C VAL A 292 -4.57 2.04 9.17
N SER A 293 -5.40 1.24 8.48
CA SER A 293 -4.90 0.25 7.50
C SER A 293 -5.84 0.12 6.29
N LEU A 294 -5.33 -0.44 5.21
CA LEU A 294 -6.07 -1.04 4.09
C LEU A 294 -5.29 -2.26 3.57
N ASP A 295 -5.81 -2.90 2.52
CA ASP A 295 -5.15 -4.03 1.86
C ASP A 295 -3.71 -3.72 1.45
N ALA A 296 -2.81 -4.62 1.83
CA ALA A 296 -1.37 -4.48 1.61
C ALA A 296 -0.68 -5.83 1.36
N ASP A 297 -1.29 -6.95 1.76
CA ASP A 297 -0.67 -8.25 1.60
C ASP A 297 -0.52 -8.61 0.11
N PRO A 298 0.67 -8.93 -0.41
CA PRO A 298 0.84 -9.41 -1.78
C PRO A 298 -0.02 -10.62 -2.13
N ALA A 299 -0.45 -11.43 -1.15
CA ALA A 299 -1.39 -12.55 -1.36
C ALA A 299 -2.79 -12.07 -1.77
N SER A 300 -3.21 -10.89 -1.37
CA SER A 300 -4.36 -10.14 -1.87
C SER A 300 -3.96 -8.90 -2.67
N GLY A 301 -2.75 -8.89 -3.21
CA GLY A 301 -2.15 -7.74 -3.84
C GLY A 301 -2.93 -7.20 -5.03
N VAL A 302 -2.69 -5.95 -5.31
CA VAL A 302 -3.37 -5.16 -6.34
C VAL A 302 -2.67 -5.25 -7.69
N SER A 303 -3.42 -5.08 -8.78
CA SER A 303 -2.84 -5.03 -10.14
C SER A 303 -2.13 -3.70 -10.38
N VAL A 304 -0.93 -3.75 -10.93
CA VAL A 304 -0.12 -2.59 -11.33
C VAL A 304 0.44 -2.83 -12.72
N TYR A 305 0.41 -1.84 -13.59
CA TYR A 305 1.05 -1.90 -14.90
C TYR A 305 2.32 -1.05 -14.90
N ASP A 306 3.44 -1.67 -15.22
CA ASP A 306 4.72 -0.99 -15.36
C ASP A 306 5.45 -1.51 -16.62
N SER A 307 5.78 -0.60 -17.55
CA SER A 307 6.55 -0.89 -18.75
C SER A 307 8.05 -0.62 -18.58
N THR A 308 8.46 0.00 -17.47
CA THR A 308 9.87 0.07 -17.08
C THR A 308 10.32 -1.30 -16.60
N ARG A 309 11.36 -1.84 -17.22
CA ARG A 309 11.79 -3.22 -16.92
C ARG A 309 12.34 -3.35 -15.50
N TYR A 310 11.60 -4.06 -14.65
CA TYR A 310 12.03 -4.46 -13.32
C TYR A 310 12.54 -5.92 -13.36
N GLN A 311 13.83 -6.13 -13.09
CA GLN A 311 14.50 -7.46 -13.14
C GLN A 311 14.20 -8.25 -14.44
N GLY A 312 14.15 -7.55 -15.56
CA GLY A 312 13.90 -8.15 -16.90
C GLY A 312 12.42 -8.33 -17.27
N GLN A 313 11.50 -8.12 -16.34
CA GLN A 313 10.05 -8.24 -16.53
C GLN A 313 9.40 -6.87 -16.73
N GLN A 314 8.27 -6.83 -17.45
CA GLN A 314 7.43 -5.63 -17.65
C GLN A 314 6.01 -6.04 -17.98
N GLY A 315 5.03 -5.18 -17.74
CA GLY A 315 3.61 -5.44 -17.97
C GLY A 315 2.79 -5.38 -16.67
N TRP A 316 1.88 -6.32 -16.48
CA TRP A 316 1.03 -6.36 -15.30
C TRP A 316 1.69 -7.16 -14.18
N PHE A 317 1.86 -6.51 -13.05
CA PHE A 317 2.35 -7.12 -11.80
C PHE A 317 1.22 -7.22 -10.78
N THR A 318 1.36 -8.15 -9.83
CA THR A 318 0.59 -8.13 -8.58
C THR A 318 1.51 -7.61 -7.50
N VAL A 319 1.13 -6.49 -6.90
CA VAL A 319 1.95 -5.75 -5.94
C VAL A 319 1.18 -5.56 -4.64
N GLY A 320 1.85 -5.72 -3.54
CA GLY A 320 1.39 -5.41 -2.18
C GLY A 320 2.39 -4.52 -1.48
N GLY A 321 2.43 -4.64 -0.15
CA GLY A 321 3.17 -3.74 0.72
C GLY A 321 2.28 -2.61 1.24
N THR A 322 2.68 -1.96 2.32
CA THR A 322 1.94 -0.79 2.84
C THR A 322 1.97 0.39 1.87
N SER A 323 2.83 0.32 0.83
CA SER A 323 2.79 1.18 -0.35
C SER A 323 1.47 1.12 -1.12
N ALA A 324 0.76 -0.01 -1.12
CA ALA A 324 -0.55 -0.08 -1.76
C ALA A 324 -1.61 0.68 -0.96
N SER A 325 -1.56 0.59 0.37
CA SER A 325 -2.56 1.20 1.24
C SER A 325 -2.42 2.72 1.37
N SER A 326 -1.21 3.27 1.37
CA SER A 326 -0.97 4.72 1.54
C SER A 326 -1.65 5.58 0.45
N PRO A 327 -1.43 5.35 -0.86
CA PRO A 327 -2.09 6.14 -1.92
C PRO A 327 -3.60 5.90 -1.97
N MET A 328 -4.08 4.71 -1.57
CA MET A 328 -5.52 4.47 -1.44
C MET A 328 -6.14 5.31 -0.32
N TRP A 329 -5.47 5.50 0.81
CA TRP A 329 -5.91 6.39 1.88
C TRP A 329 -5.91 7.85 1.44
N ALA A 330 -4.85 8.31 0.75
CA ALA A 330 -4.78 9.66 0.18
C ALA A 330 -5.92 9.90 -0.81
N GLY A 331 -6.19 8.92 -1.70
CA GLY A 331 -7.32 8.93 -2.62
C GLY A 331 -8.67 9.01 -1.90
N ARG A 332 -8.88 8.19 -0.87
CA ARG A 332 -10.13 8.19 -0.10
C ARG A 332 -10.34 9.51 0.65
N ALA A 333 -9.27 10.09 1.21
CA ALA A 333 -9.32 11.41 1.85
C ALA A 333 -9.66 12.52 0.84
N ALA A 334 -9.10 12.45 -0.37
CA ALA A 334 -9.43 13.38 -1.46
C ALA A 334 -10.91 13.29 -1.87
N VAL A 335 -11.49 12.09 -1.90
CA VAL A 335 -12.93 11.88 -2.14
C VAL A 335 -13.77 12.46 -1.00
N ALA A 336 -13.35 12.27 0.26
CA ALA A 336 -14.04 12.87 1.41
C ALA A 336 -13.94 14.40 1.42
N GLY A 337 -12.88 14.97 0.82
CA GLY A 337 -12.65 16.41 0.77
C GLY A 337 -12.30 17.04 2.12
N ALA A 338 -11.90 16.24 3.09
CA ALA A 338 -11.54 16.65 4.45
C ALA A 338 -10.04 16.71 4.65
N VAL A 339 -9.57 17.58 5.52
CA VAL A 339 -8.21 17.48 6.06
C VAL A 339 -8.20 16.34 7.06
N VAL A 340 -7.42 15.31 6.78
CA VAL A 340 -7.29 14.11 7.61
C VAL A 340 -5.98 14.21 8.38
N ASP A 341 -6.12 14.50 9.66
CA ASP A 341 -5.05 14.55 10.65
C ASP A 341 -5.35 13.58 11.81
N ALA A 342 -4.51 13.55 12.83
CA ALA A 342 -4.72 12.70 13.99
C ALA A 342 -6.07 13.00 14.70
N ALA A 343 -6.51 14.26 14.75
CA ALA A 343 -7.80 14.61 15.36
C ALA A 343 -8.98 14.06 14.53
N TYR A 344 -8.84 14.05 13.22
CA TYR A 344 -9.83 13.45 12.33
C TYR A 344 -9.90 11.93 12.47
N VAL A 345 -8.74 11.26 12.51
CA VAL A 345 -8.62 9.79 12.60
C VAL A 345 -9.11 9.27 13.96
N TYR A 346 -8.68 9.89 15.07
CA TYR A 346 -9.06 9.47 16.43
C TYR A 346 -10.41 10.03 16.91
N GLY A 347 -11.03 10.90 16.11
CA GLY A 347 -12.41 11.36 16.30
C GLY A 347 -13.45 10.35 15.79
N ASN A 348 -14.70 10.83 15.68
CA ASN A 348 -15.83 10.04 15.18
C ASN A 348 -16.18 10.37 13.72
N ASN A 349 -15.17 10.72 12.91
CA ASN A 349 -15.37 11.20 11.55
C ASN A 349 -15.36 10.08 10.50
N ILE A 350 -14.89 8.89 10.89
CA ILE A 350 -14.70 7.74 10.00
C ILE A 350 -15.45 6.54 10.55
N THR A 351 -16.12 5.81 9.66
CA THR A 351 -16.59 4.45 9.96
C THR A 351 -15.48 3.48 9.66
N TYR A 352 -15.05 2.74 10.67
CA TYR A 352 -14.00 1.74 10.54
C TYR A 352 -14.56 0.33 10.52
N ARG A 353 -13.98 -0.53 9.67
CA ARG A 353 -13.99 -1.97 9.90
C ARG A 353 -12.86 -2.27 10.85
N ASP A 354 -13.20 -2.72 12.05
CA ASP A 354 -12.24 -3.14 13.06
C ASP A 354 -11.62 -4.49 12.68
N ILE A 355 -10.29 -4.58 12.73
CA ILE A 355 -9.53 -5.77 12.35
C ILE A 355 -9.07 -6.47 13.62
N THR A 356 -9.76 -7.55 13.97
CA THR A 356 -9.54 -8.25 15.25
C THR A 356 -8.85 -9.61 15.11
N VAL A 357 -8.45 -9.96 13.88
CA VAL A 357 -7.75 -11.22 13.56
C VAL A 357 -6.47 -10.90 12.80
N GLY A 358 -5.36 -11.44 13.24
CA GLY A 358 -4.04 -11.23 12.63
C GLY A 358 -2.97 -10.94 13.68
N ASN A 359 -1.74 -10.84 13.23
CA ASN A 359 -0.57 -10.55 14.07
C ASN A 359 0.60 -10.13 13.19
N ASN A 360 1.15 -8.95 13.43
CA ASN A 360 2.32 -8.41 12.73
C ASN A 360 3.58 -8.36 13.63
N GLY A 361 3.55 -9.09 14.75
CA GLY A 361 4.47 -8.99 15.88
C GLY A 361 3.74 -8.49 17.13
N ALA A 362 2.57 -7.82 16.93
CA ALA A 362 1.57 -7.54 17.95
C ALA A 362 0.22 -8.12 17.49
N PRO A 363 -0.63 -8.66 18.38
CA PRO A 363 -1.94 -9.16 17.99
C PRO A 363 -2.86 -8.02 17.54
N CYS A 364 -3.71 -8.28 16.53
CA CYS A 364 -4.85 -7.43 16.25
C CYS A 364 -5.89 -7.59 17.36
N LEU A 365 -6.35 -6.49 17.92
CA LEU A 365 -7.26 -6.44 19.07
C LEU A 365 -8.57 -5.73 18.70
N LEU A 366 -9.56 -5.81 19.54
CA LEU A 366 -10.77 -5.01 19.39
C LEU A 366 -10.45 -3.52 19.59
N GLY A 367 -10.73 -2.72 18.59
CA GLY A 367 -10.53 -1.27 18.57
C GLY A 367 -9.15 -0.87 18.07
N PHE A 368 -8.39 -0.07 18.86
CA PHE A 368 -7.08 0.44 18.43
C PHE A 368 -5.95 -0.49 18.84
N ASP A 369 -5.09 -0.86 17.89
CA ASP A 369 -3.94 -1.76 18.13
C ASP A 369 -2.71 -1.41 17.27
N LEU A 370 -1.60 -2.14 17.48
CA LEU A 370 -0.35 -1.97 16.72
C LEU A 370 -0.30 -2.83 15.44
N CYS A 371 -1.34 -3.60 15.18
CA CYS A 371 -1.46 -4.46 14.00
C CYS A 371 -2.12 -3.73 12.84
N SER A 372 -3.21 -3.00 13.12
CA SER A 372 -4.07 -2.39 12.11
C SER A 372 -4.51 -0.95 12.43
N GLY A 373 -4.04 -0.41 13.56
CA GLY A 373 -4.51 0.89 14.05
C GLY A 373 -5.99 0.86 14.42
N ARG A 374 -6.76 1.77 13.86
CA ARG A 374 -8.22 1.80 13.98
C ARG A 374 -8.94 0.93 12.95
N GLY A 375 -8.20 0.24 12.11
CA GLY A 375 -8.73 -0.58 11.04
C GLY A 375 -8.92 0.16 9.72
N SER A 376 -9.80 -0.37 8.87
CA SER A 376 -9.99 0.07 7.48
C SER A 376 -11.15 1.07 7.36
N TRP A 377 -10.96 2.13 6.57
CA TRP A 377 -12.04 3.06 6.25
C TRP A 377 -13.10 2.38 5.38
N THR A 378 -14.35 2.40 5.80
CA THR A 378 -15.49 1.87 5.04
C THR A 378 -16.55 2.96 4.82
N GLY A 379 -17.15 2.99 3.61
CA GLY A 379 -18.24 3.91 3.24
C GLY A 379 -17.83 5.17 2.51
#